data_fe2704e0f972ac184155847e87cbd1c9
#
_entry.id   fe2704e0f972ac184155847e87cbd1c9
#
_cell.length_a   1.000
_cell.length_b   1.000
_cell.length_c   1.000
_cell.angle_alpha   90.00
_cell.angle_beta   90.00
_cell.angle_gamma   90.00
#
_symmetry.space_group_name_H-M   'P 1'
#
loop_
_entity.id
_entity.type
_entity.pdbx_description
1 polymer ?
#
loop_
_entity_poly.entity_id
_entity_poly.type
_entity_poly.pdbx_seq_one_letter_code
_entity_poly.pdbx_strand_id
1 'polypeptide(L)'
;LIDSDHHGVERLKAIEVENIFSFSMTEPENLFLDETFLKLMAKQLLMDEAIVENIKSDVIALLQKEIELQSSNYVSTKINYYFKDSHVSKGNTPTEVMSNYTKFTQEIKIEEWHEQRLLELKEIIENNDYPKTLSLFNNKGLKSIANKHFKISDFTERALKLLQFQSETHEMIRKYFPTGITNKN
;
A
#
# COMPACT_ATOMS: atom_id res chain seq x y z
N LEU A 1 13.85 6.07 0.69
CA LEU A 1 12.50 5.62 0.97
C LEU A 1 11.98 4.86 -0.25
N ILE A 2 11.38 3.72 -0.05
CA ILE A 2 10.71 2.94 -1.09
C ILE A 2 9.26 2.73 -0.67
N ASP A 3 8.34 2.69 -1.65
CA ASP A 3 6.95 2.33 -1.39
C ASP A 3 6.84 0.82 -1.10
N SER A 4 5.78 0.43 -0.47
CA SER A 4 5.59 -0.97 -0.09
C SER A 4 4.96 -1.79 -1.21
N ASP A 5 4.37 -1.17 -2.23
CA ASP A 5 3.65 -1.84 -3.31
C ASP A 5 2.94 -3.13 -2.84
N HIS A 6 3.06 -4.22 -3.60
CA HIS A 6 2.60 -5.54 -3.19
C HIS A 6 3.67 -6.36 -2.43
N HIS A 7 4.68 -5.69 -1.85
CA HIS A 7 5.68 -6.37 -1.05
C HIS A 7 5.07 -6.95 0.24
N GLY A 8 5.29 -8.20 0.51
CA GLY A 8 4.96 -8.79 1.81
C GLY A 8 5.91 -8.27 2.91
N VAL A 9 5.47 -8.34 4.17
CA VAL A 9 6.26 -7.88 5.34
C VAL A 9 7.66 -8.52 5.39
N GLU A 10 7.77 -9.80 5.01
CA GLU A 10 9.06 -10.51 4.96
C GLU A 10 10.02 -9.89 3.95
N ARG A 11 9.50 -9.52 2.77
CA ARG A 11 10.30 -8.88 1.72
C ARG A 11 10.74 -7.48 2.13
N LEU A 12 9.83 -6.69 2.69
CA LEU A 12 10.18 -5.35 3.19
C LEU A 12 11.29 -5.41 4.23
N LYS A 13 11.23 -6.35 5.18
CA LYS A 13 12.30 -6.58 6.15
C LYS A 13 13.62 -7.00 5.50
N ALA A 14 13.58 -7.82 4.45
CA ALA A 14 14.78 -8.29 3.76
C ALA A 14 15.51 -7.18 2.98
N ILE A 15 14.78 -6.16 2.51
CA ILE A 15 15.36 -5.02 1.80
C ILE A 15 15.66 -3.82 2.71
N GLU A 16 15.19 -3.84 3.95
CA GLU A 16 15.57 -2.86 4.97
C GLU A 16 17.05 -3.07 5.34
N VAL A 17 17.87 -2.17 4.86
CA VAL A 17 19.28 -2.05 5.22
C VAL A 17 19.54 -0.65 5.74
N GLU A 18 20.73 -0.43 6.28
CA GLU A 18 21.11 0.90 6.78
C GLU A 18 20.84 1.98 5.69
N ASN A 19 19.99 2.96 6.03
CA ASN A 19 19.54 4.08 5.16
C ASN A 19 18.50 3.73 4.06
N ILE A 20 17.97 2.52 4.01
CA ILE A 20 16.81 2.19 3.18
C ILE A 20 15.61 1.88 4.07
N PHE A 21 14.51 2.56 3.87
CA PHE A 21 13.29 2.43 4.66
C PHE A 21 12.09 2.23 3.75
N SER A 22 11.22 1.30 4.10
CA SER A 22 9.94 1.11 3.44
C SER A 22 8.89 2.09 3.97
N PHE A 23 8.09 2.64 3.06
CA PHE A 23 6.93 3.42 3.42
C PHE A 23 5.78 2.48 3.83
N SER A 24 5.04 2.83 4.87
CA SER A 24 4.02 1.92 5.44
C SER A 24 2.71 1.87 4.64
N MET A 25 2.61 2.56 3.53
CA MET A 25 1.47 2.50 2.60
C MET A 25 1.94 2.02 1.23
N THR A 26 1.05 1.32 0.51
CA THR A 26 1.32 0.86 -0.85
C THR A 26 1.51 2.00 -1.84
N GLU A 27 0.74 3.07 -1.68
CA GLU A 27 0.82 4.25 -2.53
C GLU A 27 1.04 5.50 -1.65
N PRO A 28 2.06 6.33 -1.92
CA PRO A 28 2.31 7.55 -1.14
C PRO A 28 1.11 8.50 -1.12
N GLU A 29 0.32 8.54 -2.20
CA GLU A 29 -0.88 9.36 -2.29
C GLU A 29 -1.98 8.94 -1.32
N ASN A 30 -1.99 7.68 -0.85
CA ASN A 30 -2.94 7.21 0.14
C ASN A 30 -2.76 7.90 1.50
N LEU A 31 -1.60 8.53 1.74
CA LEU A 31 -1.35 9.37 2.91
C LEU A 31 -2.42 10.45 3.08
N PHE A 32 -2.85 11.07 1.97
CA PHE A 32 -3.85 12.13 1.99
C PHE A 32 -5.27 11.61 2.29
N LEU A 33 -5.46 10.29 2.29
CA LEU A 33 -6.70 9.64 2.68
C LEU A 33 -6.70 9.21 4.15
N ASP A 34 -5.63 9.50 4.91
CA ASP A 34 -5.67 9.30 6.36
C ASP A 34 -6.87 10.04 6.97
N GLU A 35 -7.53 9.41 7.94
CA GLU A 35 -8.75 9.94 8.54
C GLU A 35 -8.56 11.35 9.11
N THR A 36 -7.44 11.60 9.78
CA THR A 36 -7.12 12.92 10.34
C THR A 36 -7.00 13.96 9.23
N PHE A 37 -6.39 13.58 8.12
CA PHE A 37 -6.22 14.45 6.96
C PHE A 37 -7.57 14.76 6.30
N LEU A 38 -8.43 13.75 6.14
CA LEU A 38 -9.77 13.93 5.60
C LEU A 38 -10.63 14.83 6.50
N LYS A 39 -10.52 14.71 7.84
CA LYS A 39 -11.22 15.61 8.78
C LYS A 39 -10.75 17.06 8.65
N LEU A 40 -9.44 17.29 8.53
CA LEU A 40 -8.91 18.64 8.28
C LEU A 40 -9.39 19.22 6.95
N MET A 41 -9.47 18.40 5.91
CA MET A 41 -10.01 18.80 4.61
C MET A 41 -11.51 19.14 4.71
N ALA A 42 -12.30 18.32 5.38
CA ALA A 42 -13.72 18.60 5.60
C ALA A 42 -13.92 19.94 6.32
N LYS A 43 -13.16 20.19 7.38
CA LYS A 43 -13.17 21.45 8.12
C LYS A 43 -12.79 22.66 7.24
N GLN A 44 -11.74 22.53 6.42
CA GLN A 44 -11.34 23.59 5.49
C GLN A 44 -12.42 23.91 4.45
N LEU A 45 -13.14 22.89 4.01
CA LEU A 45 -14.22 23.02 3.03
C LEU A 45 -15.58 23.38 3.67
N LEU A 46 -15.63 23.59 4.98
CA LEU A 46 -16.85 23.86 5.76
C LEU A 46 -17.90 22.75 5.56
N MET A 47 -17.47 21.52 5.46
CA MET A 47 -18.31 20.34 5.32
C MET A 47 -18.42 19.57 6.64
N ASP A 48 -19.50 18.81 6.79
CA ASP A 48 -19.69 17.93 7.95
C ASP A 48 -18.64 16.82 7.95
N GLU A 49 -18.03 16.56 9.10
CA GLU A 49 -17.04 15.47 9.25
C GLU A 49 -17.62 14.08 8.98
N ALA A 50 -18.95 13.89 9.04
CA ALA A 50 -19.60 12.65 8.64
C ALA A 50 -19.27 12.22 7.22
N ILE A 51 -18.85 13.16 6.33
CA ILE A 51 -18.40 12.87 4.97
C ILE A 51 -17.17 11.93 4.96
N VAL A 52 -16.35 11.98 6.00
CA VAL A 52 -15.15 11.13 6.14
C VAL A 52 -15.54 9.66 6.25
N GLU A 53 -16.60 9.35 7.01
CA GLU A 53 -17.09 7.96 7.12
C GLU A 53 -17.61 7.44 5.78
N ASN A 54 -18.24 8.30 4.97
CA ASN A 54 -18.66 7.92 3.63
C ASN A 54 -17.48 7.63 2.71
N ILE A 55 -16.40 8.43 2.79
CA ILE A 55 -15.17 8.19 2.04
C ILE A 55 -14.55 6.86 2.46
N LYS A 56 -14.40 6.60 3.77
CA LYS A 56 -13.85 5.36 4.31
C LYS A 56 -14.66 4.14 3.82
N SER A 57 -15.96 4.23 3.89
CA SER A 57 -16.87 3.18 3.43
C SER A 57 -16.72 2.90 1.93
N ASP A 58 -16.66 3.94 1.09
CA ASP A 58 -16.51 3.78 -0.36
C ASP A 58 -15.11 3.20 -0.72
N VAL A 59 -14.05 3.54 0.03
CA VAL A 59 -12.71 2.95 -0.16
C VAL A 59 -12.72 1.45 0.17
N ILE A 60 -13.31 1.06 1.30
CA ILE A 60 -13.42 -0.37 1.69
C ILE A 60 -14.31 -1.14 0.69
N ALA A 61 -15.42 -0.54 0.25
CA ALA A 61 -16.29 -1.14 -0.75
C ALA A 61 -15.58 -1.32 -2.11
N LEU A 62 -14.68 -0.42 -2.47
CA LEU A 62 -13.86 -0.57 -3.67
C LEU A 62 -12.85 -1.70 -3.50
N LEU A 63 -12.17 -1.82 -2.35
CA LEU A 63 -11.30 -2.95 -2.06
C LEU A 63 -12.06 -4.28 -2.16
N GLN A 64 -13.28 -4.36 -1.63
CA GLN A 64 -14.11 -5.56 -1.74
C GLN A 64 -14.39 -5.95 -3.20
N LYS A 65 -14.61 -4.97 -4.09
CA LYS A 65 -14.80 -5.24 -5.53
C LYS A 65 -13.52 -5.71 -6.22
N GLU A 66 -12.38 -5.25 -5.76
CA GLU A 66 -11.08 -5.53 -6.37
C GLU A 66 -10.28 -6.63 -5.65
N ILE A 67 -10.86 -7.30 -4.67
CA ILE A 67 -10.15 -8.21 -3.77
C ILE A 67 -9.38 -9.31 -4.52
N GLU A 68 -9.98 -9.89 -5.55
CA GLU A 68 -9.35 -10.92 -6.40
C GLU A 68 -8.19 -10.33 -7.22
N LEU A 69 -8.38 -9.13 -7.77
CA LEU A 69 -7.34 -8.41 -8.52
C LEU A 69 -6.14 -8.09 -7.62
N GLN A 70 -6.41 -7.59 -6.42
CA GLN A 70 -5.36 -7.24 -5.45
C GLN A 70 -4.59 -8.48 -4.99
N SER A 71 -5.28 -9.61 -4.78
CA SER A 71 -4.66 -10.88 -4.43
C SER A 71 -3.79 -11.42 -5.57
N SER A 72 -4.28 -11.37 -6.81
CA SER A 72 -3.55 -11.79 -8.00
C SER A 72 -2.31 -10.92 -8.26
N ASN A 73 -2.43 -9.59 -8.09
CA ASN A 73 -1.31 -8.67 -8.24
C ASN A 73 -0.22 -8.92 -7.20
N TYR A 74 -0.61 -9.20 -5.95
CA TYR A 74 0.32 -9.60 -4.89
C TYR A 74 1.11 -10.85 -5.28
N VAL A 75 0.44 -11.90 -5.77
CA VAL A 75 1.10 -13.14 -6.21
C VAL A 75 2.05 -12.88 -7.38
N SER A 76 1.59 -12.12 -8.38
CA SER A 76 2.43 -11.75 -9.53
C SER A 76 3.69 -11.02 -9.10
N THR A 77 3.57 -10.07 -8.20
CA THR A 77 4.72 -9.32 -7.65
C THR A 77 5.65 -10.25 -6.90
N LYS A 78 5.12 -11.13 -6.06
CA LYS A 78 5.89 -12.13 -5.30
C LYS A 78 6.69 -13.06 -6.23
N ILE A 79 6.07 -13.55 -7.30
CA ILE A 79 6.73 -14.37 -8.33
C ILE A 79 7.88 -13.58 -8.99
N ASN A 80 7.64 -12.34 -9.39
CA ASN A 80 8.66 -11.51 -10.03
C ASN A 80 9.88 -11.29 -9.13
N TYR A 81 9.67 -11.10 -7.82
CA TYR A 81 10.79 -11.00 -6.87
C TYR A 81 11.52 -12.31 -6.69
N TYR A 82 10.80 -13.43 -6.62
CA TYR A 82 11.44 -14.74 -6.57
C TYR A 82 12.35 -14.97 -7.79
N PHE A 83 11.90 -14.61 -9.01
CA PHE A 83 12.73 -14.69 -10.21
C PHE A 83 13.97 -13.81 -10.13
N LYS A 84 13.81 -12.60 -9.63
CA LYS A 84 14.90 -11.62 -9.55
C LYS A 84 15.97 -12.02 -8.52
N ASP A 85 15.55 -12.56 -7.38
CA ASP A 85 16.43 -12.86 -6.25
C ASP A 85 17.09 -14.23 -6.33
N SER A 86 16.43 -15.23 -6.91
CA SER A 86 16.90 -16.60 -6.92
C SER A 86 17.99 -16.91 -7.96
N HIS A 87 18.30 -15.96 -8.85
CA HIS A 87 19.27 -16.19 -9.93
C HIS A 87 19.05 -17.51 -10.69
N VAL A 88 17.78 -17.89 -10.89
CA VAL A 88 17.34 -19.17 -11.49
C VAL A 88 18.05 -19.50 -12.80
N SER A 89 18.47 -18.47 -13.52
CA SER A 89 19.17 -18.61 -14.79
C SER A 89 20.68 -18.90 -14.68
N LYS A 90 21.24 -18.97 -13.46
CA LYS A 90 22.67 -19.27 -13.32
C LYS A 90 22.91 -20.78 -13.28
N GLY A 91 23.69 -21.25 -14.26
CA GLY A 91 24.19 -22.61 -14.35
C GLY A 91 25.33 -22.64 -15.36
N ASN A 92 26.32 -23.53 -15.15
CA ASN A 92 27.47 -23.69 -16.04
C ASN A 92 27.12 -24.54 -17.29
N THR A 93 26.03 -25.30 -17.19
CA THR A 93 25.55 -26.16 -18.27
C THR A 93 24.04 -25.99 -18.47
N PRO A 94 23.50 -26.29 -19.65
CA PRO A 94 22.06 -26.26 -19.91
C PRO A 94 21.26 -27.15 -18.93
N THR A 95 21.84 -28.28 -18.52
CA THR A 95 21.25 -29.23 -17.56
C THR A 95 21.14 -28.60 -16.18
N GLU A 96 22.16 -27.87 -15.71
CA GLU A 96 22.11 -27.15 -14.45
C GLU A 96 21.09 -26.03 -14.48
N VAL A 97 21.01 -25.26 -15.56
CA VAL A 97 19.99 -24.21 -15.73
C VAL A 97 18.59 -24.81 -15.64
N MET A 98 18.33 -25.93 -16.34
CA MET A 98 17.03 -26.62 -16.30
C MET A 98 16.71 -27.15 -14.89
N SER A 99 17.69 -27.74 -14.22
CA SER A 99 17.52 -28.23 -12.85
C SER A 99 17.16 -27.09 -11.88
N ASN A 100 17.84 -25.95 -11.98
CA ASN A 100 17.58 -24.80 -11.13
C ASN A 100 16.19 -24.21 -11.41
N TYR A 101 15.79 -24.11 -12.69
CA TYR A 101 14.45 -23.68 -13.07
C TYR A 101 13.35 -24.62 -12.51
N THR A 102 13.57 -25.93 -12.61
CA THR A 102 12.59 -26.92 -12.10
C THR A 102 12.45 -26.81 -10.59
N LYS A 103 13.54 -26.71 -9.83
CA LYS A 103 13.49 -26.49 -8.39
C LYS A 103 12.74 -25.21 -8.04
N PHE A 104 13.06 -24.12 -8.71
CA PHE A 104 12.41 -22.84 -8.51
C PHE A 104 10.91 -22.90 -8.73
N THR A 105 10.43 -23.53 -9.83
CA THR A 105 9.00 -23.63 -10.08
C THR A 105 8.26 -24.48 -9.06
N GLN A 106 8.93 -25.43 -8.40
CA GLN A 106 8.37 -26.22 -7.30
C GLN A 106 8.20 -25.42 -6.00
N GLU A 107 8.95 -24.35 -5.81
CA GLU A 107 8.86 -23.47 -4.65
C GLU A 107 7.75 -22.43 -4.77
N ILE A 108 7.24 -22.20 -6.00
CA ILE A 108 6.17 -21.24 -6.26
C ILE A 108 4.82 -21.84 -5.91
N LYS A 109 4.19 -21.32 -4.87
CA LYS A 109 2.89 -21.78 -4.35
C LYS A 109 1.80 -20.75 -4.64
N ILE A 110 1.43 -20.64 -5.92
CA ILE A 110 0.51 -19.60 -6.41
C ILE A 110 -0.82 -19.61 -5.65
N GLU A 111 -1.46 -20.79 -5.57
CA GLU A 111 -2.78 -20.94 -4.94
C GLU A 111 -2.72 -20.62 -3.45
N GLU A 112 -1.70 -21.14 -2.73
CA GLU A 112 -1.51 -20.89 -1.30
C GLU A 112 -1.29 -19.40 -1.02
N TRP A 113 -0.45 -18.74 -1.80
CA TRP A 113 -0.18 -17.31 -1.62
C TRP A 113 -1.40 -16.44 -1.96
N HIS A 114 -2.14 -16.82 -3.00
CA HIS A 114 -3.37 -16.14 -3.37
C HIS A 114 -4.42 -16.26 -2.26
N GLU A 115 -4.66 -17.49 -1.77
CA GLU A 115 -5.63 -17.76 -0.72
C GLU A 115 -5.29 -17.04 0.59
N GLN A 116 -4.03 -17.07 1.01
CA GLN A 116 -3.56 -16.34 2.19
C GLN A 116 -3.81 -14.84 2.06
N ARG A 117 -3.49 -14.26 0.89
CA ARG A 117 -3.74 -12.83 0.66
C ARG A 117 -5.22 -12.50 0.64
N LEU A 118 -6.01 -13.34 0.01
CA LEU A 118 -7.46 -13.19 -0.05
C LEU A 118 -8.08 -13.21 1.35
N LEU A 119 -7.66 -14.12 2.22
CA LEU A 119 -8.12 -14.20 3.61
C LEU A 119 -7.73 -12.95 4.40
N GLU A 120 -6.50 -12.48 4.27
CA GLU A 120 -6.02 -11.24 4.92
C GLU A 120 -6.88 -10.04 4.52
N LEU A 121 -7.17 -9.87 3.22
CA LEU A 121 -7.99 -8.77 2.74
C LEU A 121 -9.46 -8.89 3.16
N LYS A 122 -10.01 -10.11 3.22
CA LYS A 122 -11.37 -10.35 3.75
C LYS A 122 -11.47 -9.95 5.21
N GLU A 123 -10.52 -10.33 6.04
CA GLU A 123 -10.48 -9.96 7.47
C GLU A 123 -10.47 -8.44 7.66
N ILE A 124 -9.68 -7.72 6.84
CA ILE A 124 -9.61 -6.26 6.87
C ILE A 124 -10.96 -5.63 6.50
N ILE A 125 -11.62 -6.15 5.48
CA ILE A 125 -12.94 -5.67 5.04
C ILE A 125 -14.01 -5.94 6.10
N GLU A 126 -14.06 -7.15 6.66
CA GLU A 126 -15.02 -7.56 7.68
C GLU A 126 -14.89 -6.73 8.96
N ASN A 127 -13.66 -6.40 9.34
CA ASN A 127 -13.37 -5.56 10.51
C ASN A 127 -13.49 -4.05 10.23
N ASN A 128 -13.78 -3.63 9.00
CA ASN A 128 -13.74 -2.21 8.58
C ASN A 128 -12.42 -1.51 8.97
N ASP A 129 -11.29 -2.23 8.87
CA ASP A 129 -9.97 -1.72 9.26
C ASP A 129 -9.42 -0.77 8.18
N TYR A 130 -9.88 0.48 8.24
CA TYR A 130 -9.51 1.50 7.27
C TYR A 130 -8.00 1.80 7.20
N PRO A 131 -7.27 1.92 8.34
CA PRO A 131 -5.82 2.10 8.30
C PRO A 131 -5.09 0.97 7.57
N LYS A 132 -5.45 -0.30 7.82
CA LYS A 132 -4.89 -1.43 7.09
C LYS A 132 -5.32 -1.45 5.63
N THR A 133 -6.55 -1.04 5.32
CA THR A 133 -6.98 -0.86 3.94
C THR A 133 -6.04 0.08 3.20
N LEU A 134 -5.75 1.26 3.72
CA LEU A 134 -4.83 2.22 3.09
C LEU A 134 -3.39 1.67 2.94
N SER A 135 -2.95 0.85 3.87
CA SER A 135 -1.59 0.28 3.82
C SER A 135 -1.43 -0.87 2.82
N LEU A 136 -2.51 -1.57 2.48
CA LEU A 136 -2.45 -2.78 1.65
C LEU A 136 -3.15 -2.64 0.29
N PHE A 137 -3.99 -1.64 0.11
CA PHE A 137 -4.73 -1.42 -1.12
C PHE A 137 -3.91 -0.62 -2.13
N ASN A 138 -3.33 -1.31 -3.09
CA ASN A 138 -2.59 -0.66 -4.18
C ASN A 138 -3.56 -0.18 -5.26
N ASN A 139 -4.03 1.06 -5.12
CA ASN A 139 -4.90 1.71 -6.10
C ASN A 139 -4.67 3.22 -6.13
N LYS A 140 -4.04 3.72 -7.20
CA LYS A 140 -3.78 5.15 -7.44
C LYS A 140 -5.03 5.99 -7.66
N GLY A 141 -6.17 5.33 -7.88
CA GLY A 141 -7.46 5.98 -8.14
C GLY A 141 -8.23 6.41 -6.89
N LEU A 142 -7.78 6.05 -5.67
CA LEU A 142 -8.53 6.30 -4.43
C LEU A 142 -8.86 7.78 -4.21
N LYS A 143 -7.99 8.70 -4.65
CA LYS A 143 -8.25 10.14 -4.60
C LYS A 143 -9.54 10.57 -5.32
N SER A 144 -10.01 9.80 -6.29
CA SER A 144 -11.27 10.08 -6.99
C SER A 144 -12.48 9.95 -6.08
N ILE A 145 -12.41 9.07 -5.08
CA ILE A 145 -13.45 8.92 -4.05
C ILE A 145 -13.53 10.20 -3.21
N ALA A 146 -12.39 10.71 -2.76
CA ALA A 146 -12.34 11.97 -2.01
C ALA A 146 -12.84 13.15 -2.86
N ASN A 147 -12.41 13.26 -4.12
CA ASN A 147 -12.91 14.27 -5.06
C ASN A 147 -14.43 14.25 -5.17
N LYS A 148 -15.02 13.07 -5.34
CA LYS A 148 -16.48 12.88 -5.45
C LYS A 148 -17.20 13.37 -4.20
N HIS A 149 -16.76 12.93 -3.02
CA HIS A 149 -17.43 13.28 -1.77
C HIS A 149 -17.25 14.74 -1.39
N PHE A 150 -16.06 15.29 -1.54
CA PHE A 150 -15.80 16.72 -1.29
C PHE A 150 -16.31 17.64 -2.41
N LYS A 151 -16.81 17.08 -3.51
CA LYS A 151 -17.30 17.83 -4.68
C LYS A 151 -16.25 18.78 -5.26
N ILE A 152 -15.00 18.32 -5.32
CA ILE A 152 -13.86 19.03 -5.87
C ILE A 152 -13.17 18.16 -6.95
N SER A 153 -12.28 18.76 -7.73
CA SER A 153 -11.48 18.04 -8.74
C SER A 153 -9.97 18.05 -8.43
N ASP A 154 -9.56 18.81 -7.42
CA ASP A 154 -8.18 19.16 -7.08
C ASP A 154 -7.78 18.71 -5.68
N PHE A 155 -8.31 17.56 -5.21
CA PHE A 155 -8.09 17.04 -3.86
C PHE A 155 -6.59 16.97 -3.51
N THR A 156 -5.76 16.42 -4.38
CA THR A 156 -4.32 16.28 -4.13
C THR A 156 -3.63 17.63 -3.96
N GLU A 157 -3.98 18.64 -4.78
CA GLU A 157 -3.38 19.98 -4.67
C GLU A 157 -3.78 20.66 -3.37
N ARG A 158 -5.05 20.52 -2.96
CA ARG A 158 -5.52 21.04 -1.66
C ARG A 158 -4.86 20.33 -0.50
N ALA A 159 -4.70 19.02 -0.60
CA ALA A 159 -4.01 18.22 0.38
C ALA A 159 -2.54 18.67 0.56
N LEU A 160 -1.83 18.92 -0.53
CA LEU A 160 -0.46 19.48 -0.50
C LEU A 160 -0.40 20.87 0.14
N LYS A 161 -1.40 21.73 -0.10
CA LYS A 161 -1.48 23.05 0.55
C LYS A 161 -1.74 22.90 2.06
N LEU A 162 -2.64 22.00 2.48
CA LEU A 162 -2.82 21.70 3.90
C LEU A 162 -1.50 21.25 4.54
N LEU A 163 -0.77 20.37 3.87
CA LEU A 163 0.52 19.90 4.32
C LEU A 163 1.55 21.02 4.51
N GLN A 164 1.53 22.01 3.63
CA GLN A 164 2.45 23.15 3.72
C GLN A 164 2.15 24.12 4.87
N PHE A 165 0.87 24.29 5.23
CA PHE A 165 0.44 25.37 6.09
C PHE A 165 -0.15 24.93 7.44
N GLN A 166 -0.41 23.61 7.64
CA GLN A 166 -1.03 23.09 8.85
C GLN A 166 -0.04 22.19 9.62
N SER A 167 0.42 22.63 10.79
CA SER A 167 1.36 21.86 11.62
C SER A 167 0.80 20.49 12.06
N GLU A 168 -0.51 20.39 12.26
CA GLU A 168 -1.20 19.15 12.63
C GLU A 168 -0.96 18.04 11.58
N THR A 169 -0.84 18.40 10.30
CA THR A 169 -0.55 17.43 9.23
C THR A 169 0.88 16.89 9.30
N HIS A 170 1.82 17.67 9.82
CA HIS A 170 3.21 17.22 9.97
C HIS A 170 3.34 16.12 11.04
N GLU A 171 2.62 16.26 12.15
CA GLU A 171 2.60 15.21 13.19
C GLU A 171 1.93 13.92 12.70
N MET A 172 0.83 14.06 11.98
CA MET A 172 0.16 12.93 11.37
C MET A 172 1.06 12.17 10.40
N ILE A 173 1.78 12.89 9.52
CA ILE A 173 2.69 12.28 8.55
C ILE A 173 3.81 11.51 9.23
N ARG A 174 4.36 12.01 10.34
CA ARG A 174 5.47 11.36 11.05
C ARG A 174 5.19 9.91 11.41
N LYS A 175 3.94 9.53 11.66
CA LYS A 175 3.58 8.13 11.97
C LYS A 175 3.84 7.16 10.81
N TYR A 176 3.89 7.67 9.58
CA TYR A 176 4.12 6.86 8.37
C TYR A 176 5.60 6.80 7.96
N PHE A 177 6.45 7.59 8.60
CA PHE A 177 7.88 7.60 8.33
C PHE A 177 8.65 6.88 9.45
N PRO A 178 9.71 6.13 9.12
CA PRO A 178 10.55 5.49 10.11
C PRO A 178 11.16 6.51 11.09
N THR A 179 11.18 6.18 12.36
CA THR A 179 11.65 7.05 13.44
C THR A 179 13.11 7.50 13.32
N GLY A 180 13.93 6.78 12.53
CA GLY A 180 15.34 7.11 12.31
C GLY A 180 15.61 8.26 11.33
N ILE A 181 14.62 8.68 10.53
CA ILE A 181 14.78 9.76 9.53
C ILE A 181 14.67 11.15 10.19
N THR A 182 13.98 11.27 11.32
CA THR A 182 13.65 12.56 11.94
C THR A 182 14.70 13.11 12.91
N ASN A 183 15.76 12.37 13.23
CA ASN A 183 16.72 12.71 14.29
C ASN A 183 18.14 13.04 13.82
N LYS A 184 18.35 13.44 12.58
CA LYS A 184 19.63 14.03 12.15
C LYS A 184 19.46 15.54 11.97
N ASN A 185 19.44 16.25 13.08
CA ASN A 185 19.83 17.65 13.16
C ASN A 185 21.23 17.74 13.75
#